data_c913808ee688b1ebe4e084b42504c569
#
_entry.id   c913808ee688b1ebe4e084b42504c569
#
_cell.length_a   1.000
_cell.length_b   1.000
_cell.length_c   1.000
_cell.angle_alpha   90.00
_cell.angle_beta   90.00
_cell.angle_gamma   90.00
#
_symmetry.space_group_name_H-M   'P 1'
#
loop_
_entity.id
_entity.type
_entity.pdbx_description
1 polymer ?
#
loop_
_entity_poly.entity_id
_entity_poly.type
_entity_poly.pdbx_seq_one_letter_code
_entity_poly.pdbx_strand_id
1 'polypeptide(L)'
;MPLIPVVILLAVGLFFIAARSGGTHQPTPGLMAEATLESPSGDRLGTVTFRQTATGVLIMAEMEGLSPGGHALIVHEVGSCTPDFNAAGDHFNPEDAEHGFIHPAWKRGEGTRGHGGDLPNIYAASDGSARADFFTVGFTLDQGPRHSIFDADGSAIIVHEKPDAYGEEESDTGNRVACGIIRPA
;
A
#
# COMPACT_ATOMS: atom_id res chain seq x y z
N MET A 1 2.35 71.62 -43.66
CA MET A 1 2.68 70.23 -43.37
C MET A 1 1.93 69.83 -42.08
N PRO A 2 0.93 69.00 -42.15
CA PRO A 2 0.22 68.57 -40.94
C PRO A 2 0.94 67.39 -40.31
N LEU A 3 1.14 67.50 -39.01
CA LEU A 3 1.67 66.42 -38.13
C LEU A 3 0.57 65.39 -37.87
N ILE A 4 0.82 64.16 -38.26
CA ILE A 4 -0.05 62.99 -37.96
C ILE A 4 0.33 62.43 -36.58
N PRO A 5 -0.60 62.31 -35.64
CA PRO A 5 -0.29 61.67 -34.35
C PRO A 5 -0.24 60.16 -34.52
N VAL A 6 0.86 59.54 -34.08
CA VAL A 6 1.00 58.12 -34.00
C VAL A 6 0.33 57.62 -32.67
N VAL A 7 -0.76 56.88 -32.80
CA VAL A 7 -1.44 56.25 -31.68
C VAL A 7 -0.78 54.91 -31.47
N ILE A 8 -0.04 54.76 -30.38
CA ILE A 8 0.51 53.46 -29.94
C ILE A 8 -0.56 52.71 -29.12
N LEU A 9 -1.16 51.70 -29.74
CA LEU A 9 -2.04 50.77 -29.04
C LEU A 9 -1.19 49.75 -28.23
N LEU A 10 -1.16 49.95 -26.91
CA LEU A 10 -0.62 48.96 -25.97
C LEU A 10 -1.65 47.85 -25.82
N ALA A 11 -1.39 46.69 -26.44
CA ALA A 11 -2.16 45.49 -26.21
C ALA A 11 -1.71 44.87 -24.84
N VAL A 12 -2.53 45.05 -23.81
CA VAL A 12 -2.36 44.38 -22.54
C VAL A 12 -2.85 42.91 -22.71
N GLY A 13 -1.92 42.01 -22.95
CA GLY A 13 -2.21 40.57 -22.95
C GLY A 13 -2.51 40.12 -21.55
N LEU A 14 -3.78 39.80 -21.24
CA LEU A 14 -4.13 39.03 -20.03
C LEU A 14 -3.65 37.60 -20.20
N PHE A 15 -2.55 37.27 -19.57
CA PHE A 15 -2.17 35.87 -19.36
C PHE A 15 -3.08 35.29 -18.28
N PHE A 16 -4.06 34.49 -18.66
CA PHE A 16 -4.75 33.59 -17.72
C PHE A 16 -3.82 32.45 -17.38
N ILE A 17 -3.18 32.53 -16.21
CA ILE A 17 -2.54 31.38 -15.61
C ILE A 17 -3.69 30.50 -15.06
N ALA A 18 -4.05 29.47 -15.82
CA ALA A 18 -4.91 28.40 -15.30
C ALA A 18 -4.15 27.71 -14.18
N ALA A 19 -4.45 28.07 -12.93
CA ALA A 19 -4.01 27.31 -11.77
C ALA A 19 -4.62 25.92 -11.90
N ARG A 20 -3.79 24.92 -12.24
CA ARG A 20 -4.16 23.52 -12.06
C ARG A 20 -4.31 23.33 -10.56
N SER A 21 -5.55 23.31 -10.09
CA SER A 21 -5.87 22.79 -8.77
C SER A 21 -5.58 21.29 -8.80
N GLY A 22 -4.37 20.90 -8.44
CA GLY A 22 -4.06 19.55 -8.03
C GLY A 22 -4.87 19.32 -6.76
N GLY A 23 -6.09 18.79 -6.90
CA GLY A 23 -6.89 18.39 -5.76
C GLY A 23 -6.11 17.32 -5.00
N THR A 24 -5.65 17.66 -3.80
CA THR A 24 -5.12 16.66 -2.87
C THR A 24 -6.29 15.76 -2.52
N HIS A 25 -6.20 14.49 -2.93
CA HIS A 25 -7.20 13.50 -2.51
C HIS A 25 -7.18 13.43 -0.98
N GLN A 26 -8.33 13.69 -0.37
CA GLN A 26 -8.50 13.52 1.08
C GLN A 26 -9.09 12.14 1.31
N PRO A 27 -8.45 11.29 2.14
CA PRO A 27 -8.99 9.98 2.46
C PRO A 27 -10.40 10.06 3.02
N THR A 28 -11.25 9.07 2.70
CA THR A 28 -12.63 8.95 3.21
C THR A 28 -12.63 8.12 4.50
N PRO A 29 -12.62 8.74 5.69
CA PRO A 29 -12.56 7.99 6.94
C PRO A 29 -13.79 7.08 7.12
N GLY A 30 -13.54 5.89 7.68
CA GLY A 30 -14.58 4.92 7.98
C GLY A 30 -14.81 3.85 6.92
N LEU A 31 -14.19 3.94 5.74
CA LEU A 31 -14.13 2.80 4.82
C LEU A 31 -13.48 1.61 5.52
N MET A 32 -14.02 0.42 5.29
CA MET A 32 -13.50 -0.83 5.83
C MET A 32 -13.27 -1.85 4.73
N ALA A 33 -12.28 -2.72 4.97
CA ALA A 33 -12.02 -3.88 4.16
C ALA A 33 -11.60 -5.05 5.03
N GLU A 34 -11.72 -6.26 4.51
CA GLU A 34 -11.37 -7.49 5.21
C GLU A 34 -10.73 -8.48 4.24
N ALA A 35 -9.81 -9.29 4.76
CA ALA A 35 -9.27 -10.46 4.09
C ALA A 35 -9.33 -11.66 5.04
N THR A 36 -9.97 -12.74 4.61
CA THR A 36 -9.84 -14.05 5.27
C THR A 36 -8.57 -14.72 4.74
N LEU A 37 -7.68 -15.09 5.63
CA LEU A 37 -6.43 -15.77 5.32
C LEU A 37 -6.64 -17.28 5.29
N GLU A 38 -6.20 -17.91 4.20
CA GLU A 38 -6.24 -19.35 4.02
C GLU A 38 -4.84 -19.89 3.73
N SER A 39 -4.58 -21.12 4.20
CA SER A 39 -3.36 -21.87 3.87
C SER A 39 -3.43 -22.39 2.42
N PRO A 40 -2.32 -22.93 1.85
CA PRO A 40 -2.35 -23.60 0.55
C PRO A 40 -3.28 -24.82 0.48
N SER A 41 -3.64 -25.42 1.64
CA SER A 41 -4.62 -26.52 1.74
C SER A 41 -6.08 -26.00 1.82
N GLY A 42 -6.30 -24.70 1.95
CA GLY A 42 -7.62 -24.07 2.10
C GLY A 42 -8.11 -23.99 3.55
N ASP A 43 -7.24 -24.27 4.52
CA ASP A 43 -7.60 -24.12 5.94
C ASP A 43 -7.60 -22.64 6.30
N ARG A 44 -8.65 -22.17 6.98
CA ARG A 44 -8.72 -20.80 7.48
C ARG A 44 -7.71 -20.60 8.60
N LEU A 45 -6.83 -19.62 8.43
CA LEU A 45 -5.79 -19.28 9.39
C LEU A 45 -6.09 -17.97 10.15
N GLY A 46 -7.01 -17.14 9.68
CA GLY A 46 -7.31 -15.89 10.37
C GLY A 46 -8.01 -14.86 9.53
N THR A 47 -7.98 -13.63 10.03
CA THR A 47 -8.61 -12.48 9.39
C THR A 47 -7.71 -11.26 9.55
N VAL A 48 -7.65 -10.43 8.52
CA VAL A 48 -7.05 -9.10 8.58
C VAL A 48 -8.13 -8.09 8.22
N THR A 49 -8.35 -7.13 9.12
CA THR A 49 -9.29 -6.03 8.94
C THR A 49 -8.54 -4.73 8.69
N PHE A 50 -9.02 -3.95 7.73
CA PHE A 50 -8.47 -2.66 7.34
C PHE A 50 -9.51 -1.58 7.61
N ARG A 51 -9.09 -0.46 8.17
CA ARG A 51 -9.95 0.69 8.42
C ARG A 51 -9.28 1.99 7.98
N GLN A 52 -9.91 2.68 7.03
CA GLN A 52 -9.45 4.00 6.58
C GLN A 52 -9.64 5.02 7.69
N THR A 53 -8.59 5.75 7.99
CA THR A 53 -8.59 6.92 8.87
C THR A 53 -8.37 8.20 8.04
N ALA A 54 -8.36 9.36 8.68
CA ALA A 54 -8.09 10.62 8.01
C ALA A 54 -6.66 10.75 7.43
N THR A 55 -5.72 9.91 7.88
CA THR A 55 -4.29 10.05 7.53
C THR A 55 -3.62 8.77 7.06
N GLY A 56 -4.32 7.64 7.04
CA GLY A 56 -3.80 6.34 6.64
C GLY A 56 -4.75 5.22 6.98
N VAL A 57 -4.27 3.99 6.97
CA VAL A 57 -5.06 2.78 7.22
C VAL A 57 -4.61 2.10 8.50
N LEU A 58 -5.53 1.85 9.42
CA LEU A 58 -5.35 0.95 10.56
C LEU A 58 -5.63 -0.48 10.09
N ILE A 59 -4.71 -1.38 10.40
CA ILE A 59 -4.75 -2.80 10.04
C ILE A 59 -4.73 -3.60 11.31
N MET A 60 -5.67 -4.54 11.46
CA MET A 60 -5.78 -5.43 12.62
C MET A 60 -5.73 -6.88 12.11
N ALA A 61 -4.74 -7.63 12.53
CA ALA A 61 -4.50 -9.01 12.14
C ALA A 61 -4.72 -9.96 13.31
N GLU A 62 -5.50 -11.00 13.12
CA GLU A 62 -5.72 -12.09 14.08
C GLU A 62 -5.57 -13.41 13.34
N MET A 63 -4.61 -14.25 13.77
CA MET A 63 -4.24 -15.48 13.08
C MET A 63 -3.97 -16.61 14.07
N GLU A 64 -4.14 -17.84 13.58
CA GLU A 64 -3.86 -19.09 14.26
C GLU A 64 -3.17 -20.05 13.29
N GLY A 65 -2.48 -21.07 13.80
CA GLY A 65 -1.89 -22.12 12.98
C GLY A 65 -0.62 -21.73 12.24
N LEU A 66 0.00 -20.60 12.57
CA LEU A 66 1.30 -20.22 12.05
C LEU A 66 2.43 -20.98 12.77
N SER A 67 3.57 -21.16 12.12
CA SER A 67 4.78 -21.63 12.81
C SER A 67 5.22 -20.58 13.84
N PRO A 68 5.71 -21.00 15.03
CA PRO A 68 6.21 -20.04 16.00
C PRO A 68 7.37 -19.21 15.46
N GLY A 69 7.34 -17.89 15.68
CA GLY A 69 8.39 -16.97 15.24
C GLY A 69 7.90 -15.81 14.39
N GLY A 70 8.82 -15.14 13.72
CA GLY A 70 8.52 -13.99 12.87
C GLY A 70 8.08 -14.39 11.48
N HIS A 71 7.10 -13.65 10.95
CA HIS A 71 6.57 -13.79 9.60
C HIS A 71 6.44 -12.41 8.94
N ALA A 72 6.83 -12.28 7.69
CA ALA A 72 6.50 -11.08 6.94
C ALA A 72 5.00 -11.06 6.61
N LEU A 73 4.38 -9.89 6.77
CA LEU A 73 2.99 -9.63 6.40
C LEU A 73 3.01 -8.51 5.35
N ILE A 74 2.58 -8.82 4.13
CA ILE A 74 2.78 -7.92 2.99
C ILE A 74 1.50 -7.85 2.16
N VAL A 75 1.11 -6.64 1.76
CA VAL A 75 0.08 -6.45 0.73
C VAL A 75 0.72 -6.61 -0.64
N HIS A 76 0.13 -7.47 -1.46
CA HIS A 76 0.55 -7.76 -2.84
C HIS A 76 -0.37 -7.10 -3.85
N GLU A 77 0.16 -6.87 -5.06
CA GLU A 77 -0.44 -6.01 -6.08
C GLU A 77 -1.67 -6.58 -6.78
N VAL A 78 -1.90 -7.93 -6.70
CA VAL A 78 -3.03 -8.57 -7.39
C VAL A 78 -3.96 -9.25 -6.39
N GLY A 79 -5.27 -8.99 -6.51
CA GLY A 79 -6.33 -9.57 -5.67
C GLY A 79 -6.64 -11.02 -6.01
N SER A 80 -5.63 -11.89 -6.04
CA SER A 80 -5.75 -13.31 -6.38
C SER A 80 -4.90 -14.19 -5.49
N CYS A 81 -5.44 -15.35 -5.10
CA CYS A 81 -4.74 -16.41 -4.37
C CYS A 81 -4.73 -17.75 -5.16
N THR A 82 -5.18 -17.76 -6.41
CA THR A 82 -5.33 -18.97 -7.22
C THR A 82 -4.70 -18.83 -8.60
N PRO A 83 -4.09 -19.90 -9.17
CA PRO A 83 -4.09 -21.30 -8.72
C PRO A 83 -3.17 -21.59 -7.54
N ASP A 84 -2.25 -20.72 -7.22
CA ASP A 84 -1.38 -20.71 -6.04
C ASP A 84 -1.13 -19.26 -5.61
N PHE A 85 -0.45 -19.05 -4.47
CA PHE A 85 -0.27 -17.73 -3.89
C PHE A 85 0.66 -16.80 -4.68
N ASN A 86 1.38 -17.31 -5.71
CA ASN A 86 2.15 -16.46 -6.62
C ASN A 86 1.24 -15.62 -7.53
N ALA A 87 -0.03 -16.04 -7.68
CA ALA A 87 -1.04 -15.26 -8.40
C ALA A 87 -1.32 -13.87 -7.77
N ALA A 88 -0.90 -13.64 -6.52
CA ALA A 88 -0.97 -12.32 -5.90
C ALA A 88 0.04 -11.30 -6.47
N GLY A 89 0.96 -11.73 -7.33
CA GLY A 89 1.99 -10.85 -7.92
C GLY A 89 3.09 -10.48 -6.94
N ASP A 90 3.71 -9.34 -7.19
CA ASP A 90 4.77 -8.77 -6.35
C ASP A 90 4.21 -7.91 -5.21
N HIS A 91 5.05 -7.30 -4.40
CA HIS A 91 4.60 -6.39 -3.35
C HIS A 91 3.87 -5.19 -3.96
N PHE A 92 2.81 -4.73 -3.31
CA PHE A 92 2.08 -3.53 -3.75
C PHE A 92 3.00 -2.31 -3.72
N ASN A 93 3.42 -1.85 -4.90
CA ASN A 93 4.44 -0.81 -5.08
C ASN A 93 4.03 0.26 -6.11
N PRO A 94 3.00 1.08 -5.83
CA PRO A 94 2.51 2.06 -6.79
C PRO A 94 3.49 3.19 -7.10
N GLU A 95 4.50 3.40 -6.26
CA GLU A 95 5.49 4.47 -6.41
C GLU A 95 6.79 4.02 -7.09
N ASP A 96 6.89 2.73 -7.47
CA ASP A 96 8.12 2.14 -8.02
C ASP A 96 9.33 2.41 -7.10
N ALA A 97 9.09 2.26 -5.79
CA ALA A 97 10.07 2.46 -4.74
C ALA A 97 10.95 1.21 -4.56
N GLU A 98 12.10 1.36 -3.94
CA GLU A 98 12.89 0.22 -3.48
C GLU A 98 12.28 -0.39 -2.23
N HIS A 99 12.55 -1.69 -1.99
CA HIS A 99 12.01 -2.43 -0.85
C HIS A 99 12.49 -1.87 0.50
N GLY A 100 11.67 -2.05 1.52
CA GLY A 100 12.02 -1.97 2.94
C GLY A 100 11.85 -0.60 3.60
N PHE A 101 11.89 -0.65 4.94
CA PHE A 101 11.73 0.54 5.79
C PHE A 101 13.05 1.25 6.10
N ILE A 102 14.19 0.56 5.93
CA ILE A 102 15.52 1.05 6.31
C ILE A 102 16.27 1.46 5.04
N HIS A 103 15.77 2.48 4.34
CA HIS A 103 16.40 2.98 3.13
C HIS A 103 17.33 4.17 3.40
N PRO A 104 18.61 4.19 2.92
CA PRO A 104 19.53 5.30 3.12
C PRO A 104 19.04 6.63 2.54
N ALA A 105 18.26 6.63 1.48
CA ALA A 105 17.70 7.83 0.88
C ALA A 105 16.72 8.55 1.83
N TRP A 106 16.02 7.83 2.71
CA TRP A 106 15.18 8.44 3.73
C TRP A 106 15.95 9.35 4.68
N LYS A 107 17.19 8.98 5.04
CA LYS A 107 18.08 9.79 5.88
C LYS A 107 18.51 11.10 5.20
N ARG A 108 18.45 11.16 3.86
CA ARG A 108 18.78 12.36 3.07
C ARG A 108 17.58 13.22 2.73
N GLY A 109 16.37 12.81 3.13
CA GLY A 109 15.13 13.51 2.78
C GLY A 109 14.75 13.37 1.29
N GLU A 110 15.33 12.41 0.59
CA GLU A 110 15.12 12.17 -0.85
C GLU A 110 13.86 11.31 -1.15
N GLY A 111 13.04 11.05 -0.11
CA GLY A 111 11.63 10.73 -0.28
C GLY A 111 11.29 9.32 -0.74
N THR A 112 12.21 8.36 -0.81
CA THR A 112 11.83 6.97 -1.09
C THR A 112 11.33 6.30 0.19
N ARG A 113 10.03 6.04 0.21
CA ARG A 113 9.41 5.09 1.13
C ARG A 113 9.65 3.71 0.53
N GLY A 114 9.65 2.65 1.35
CA GLY A 114 9.57 1.28 0.85
C GLY A 114 8.30 1.04 0.03
N HIS A 115 8.09 -0.18 -0.42
CA HIS A 115 6.86 -0.54 -1.10
C HIS A 115 5.65 -0.14 -0.26
N GLY A 116 4.58 0.31 -0.90
CA GLY A 116 3.36 0.68 -0.19
C GLY A 116 2.75 -0.48 0.61
N GLY A 117 2.98 -1.71 0.15
CA GLY A 117 2.48 -2.94 0.76
C GLY A 117 3.32 -3.52 1.88
N ASP A 118 4.57 -3.06 2.08
CA ASP A 118 5.42 -3.56 3.15
C ASP A 118 4.84 -3.16 4.51
N LEU A 119 4.64 -4.16 5.38
CA LEU A 119 4.15 -3.97 6.75
C LEU A 119 5.19 -4.50 7.75
N PRO A 120 5.15 -4.06 9.01
CA PRO A 120 5.95 -4.69 10.06
C PRO A 120 5.65 -6.19 10.17
N ASN A 121 6.68 -6.99 10.52
CA ASN A 121 6.53 -8.42 10.74
C ASN A 121 5.51 -8.70 11.86
N ILE A 122 4.80 -9.81 11.73
CA ILE A 122 3.96 -10.38 12.78
C ILE A 122 4.73 -11.52 13.47
N TYR A 123 4.47 -11.71 14.74
CA TYR A 123 5.14 -12.75 15.54
C TYR A 123 4.14 -13.73 16.11
N ALA A 124 4.25 -14.98 15.69
CA ALA A 124 3.43 -16.07 16.21
C ALA A 124 4.01 -16.63 17.52
N ALA A 125 3.14 -16.82 18.49
CA ALA A 125 3.45 -17.48 19.76
C ALA A 125 3.71 -18.99 19.57
N SER A 126 4.11 -19.67 20.65
CA SER A 126 4.40 -21.11 20.59
C SER A 126 3.19 -22.00 20.29
N ASP A 127 1.97 -21.48 20.44
CA ASP A 127 0.72 -22.14 20.07
C ASP A 127 0.26 -21.82 18.63
N GLY A 128 1.04 -21.03 17.89
CA GLY A 128 0.73 -20.63 16.53
C GLY A 128 -0.21 -19.43 16.42
N SER A 129 -0.63 -18.84 17.52
CA SER A 129 -1.46 -17.63 17.51
C SER A 129 -0.62 -16.39 17.27
N ALA A 130 -1.16 -15.44 16.50
CA ALA A 130 -0.55 -14.13 16.26
C ALA A 130 -1.62 -13.05 16.24
N ARG A 131 -1.34 -11.92 16.89
CA ARG A 131 -2.17 -10.73 16.85
C ARG A 131 -1.32 -9.49 16.75
N ALA A 132 -1.69 -8.58 15.84
CA ALA A 132 -0.99 -7.33 15.66
C ALA A 132 -1.91 -6.24 15.11
N ASP A 133 -1.63 -5.01 15.55
CA ASP A 133 -2.23 -3.80 15.00
C ASP A 133 -1.13 -2.97 14.33
N PHE A 134 -1.37 -2.55 13.08
CA PHE A 134 -0.45 -1.74 12.30
C PHE A 134 -1.12 -0.46 11.84
N PHE A 135 -0.34 0.55 11.57
CA PHE A 135 -0.80 1.75 10.88
C PHE A 135 0.13 2.05 9.70
N THR A 136 -0.46 2.23 8.53
CA THR A 136 0.29 2.55 7.31
C THR A 136 -0.29 3.78 6.61
N VAL A 137 0.59 4.46 5.88
CA VAL A 137 0.27 5.52 4.92
C VAL A 137 0.68 5.12 3.50
N GLY A 138 1.07 3.86 3.30
CA GLY A 138 1.55 3.31 2.03
C GLY A 138 0.45 3.11 1.00
N PHE A 139 -0.80 2.95 1.46
CA PHE A 139 -1.96 2.77 0.59
C PHE A 139 -3.23 3.38 1.19
N THR A 140 -4.31 3.36 0.42
CA THR A 140 -5.65 3.81 0.82
C THR A 140 -6.71 2.79 0.40
N LEU A 141 -7.85 2.81 1.12
CA LEU A 141 -9.07 2.07 0.73
C LEU A 141 -9.99 2.88 -0.21
N ASP A 142 -9.68 4.15 -0.47
CA ASP A 142 -10.42 4.96 -1.44
C ASP A 142 -10.13 4.47 -2.86
N GLN A 143 -11.16 4.41 -3.69
CA GLN A 143 -11.01 4.09 -5.11
C GLN A 143 -10.50 5.31 -5.89
N GLY A 144 -9.62 5.06 -6.86
CA GLY A 144 -9.16 6.05 -7.82
C GLY A 144 -7.80 6.68 -7.57
N PRO A 145 -7.30 6.92 -6.35
CA PRO A 145 -5.91 7.31 -6.16
C PRO A 145 -4.93 6.22 -6.64
N ARG A 146 -3.74 6.64 -7.09
CA ARG A 146 -2.69 5.72 -7.57
C ARG A 146 -2.28 4.66 -6.53
N HIS A 147 -2.33 5.00 -5.24
CA HIS A 147 -1.99 4.12 -4.13
C HIS A 147 -3.22 3.45 -3.48
N SER A 148 -4.30 3.28 -4.25
CA SER A 148 -5.46 2.49 -3.84
C SER A 148 -5.17 1.01 -3.95
N ILE A 149 -5.49 0.23 -2.90
CA ILE A 149 -5.48 -1.25 -2.97
C ILE A 149 -6.75 -1.81 -3.62
N PHE A 150 -7.65 -0.95 -4.12
CA PHE A 150 -8.84 -1.28 -4.89
C PHE A 150 -8.75 -0.70 -6.30
N ASP A 151 -7.65 -0.96 -6.97
CA ASP A 151 -7.45 -0.66 -8.38
C ASP A 151 -8.13 -1.70 -9.30
N ALA A 152 -7.67 -1.87 -10.55
CA ALA A 152 -8.38 -2.69 -11.54
C ALA A 152 -8.38 -4.21 -11.22
N ASP A 153 -7.33 -4.73 -10.60
CA ASP A 153 -7.13 -6.15 -10.26
C ASP A 153 -7.12 -6.40 -8.75
N GLY A 154 -7.25 -5.33 -7.96
CA GLY A 154 -7.32 -5.39 -6.50
C GLY A 154 -6.00 -5.80 -5.87
N SER A 155 -6.05 -6.18 -4.59
CA SER A 155 -4.87 -6.57 -3.82
C SER A 155 -5.15 -7.77 -2.94
N ALA A 156 -4.10 -8.51 -2.59
CA ALA A 156 -4.15 -9.59 -1.61
C ALA A 156 -3.17 -9.31 -0.46
N ILE A 157 -3.44 -9.88 0.70
CA ILE A 157 -2.47 -9.87 1.80
C ILE A 157 -1.88 -11.26 1.96
N ILE A 158 -0.56 -11.33 2.07
CA ILE A 158 0.23 -12.55 2.15
C ILE A 158 0.96 -12.61 3.49
N VAL A 159 0.95 -13.78 4.11
CA VAL A 159 1.87 -14.13 5.20
C VAL A 159 2.98 -15.00 4.63
N HIS A 160 4.22 -14.66 4.95
CA HIS A 160 5.40 -15.39 4.52
C HIS A 160 5.94 -16.30 5.64
N GLU A 161 6.71 -17.31 5.23
CA GLU A 161 7.30 -18.30 6.13
C GLU A 161 8.29 -17.69 7.13
N LYS A 162 9.03 -16.65 6.70
CA LYS A 162 10.08 -15.99 7.48
C LYS A 162 9.79 -14.50 7.62
N PRO A 163 10.39 -13.84 8.61
CA PRO A 163 10.30 -12.39 8.72
C PRO A 163 11.07 -11.68 7.60
N ASP A 164 10.62 -10.50 7.25
CA ASP A 164 11.38 -9.56 6.42
C ASP A 164 12.49 -8.88 7.24
N ALA A 165 13.64 -8.65 6.63
CA ALA A 165 14.78 -7.95 7.24
C ALA A 165 14.66 -6.42 7.15
N TYR A 166 13.67 -5.88 6.44
CA TYR A 166 13.39 -4.46 6.23
C TYR A 166 14.49 -3.68 5.48
N GLY A 167 15.41 -4.40 4.83
CA GLY A 167 16.50 -3.82 4.05
C GLY A 167 16.08 -3.31 2.68
N GLU A 168 17.04 -2.72 1.94
CA GLU A 168 16.83 -2.22 0.57
C GLU A 168 16.61 -3.34 -0.44
N GLU A 169 17.22 -4.50 -0.22
CA GLU A 169 17.02 -5.69 -1.02
C GLU A 169 15.90 -6.53 -0.40
N GLU A 170 15.05 -7.11 -1.23
CA GLU A 170 14.08 -8.09 -0.77
C GLU A 170 14.80 -9.23 -0.05
N SER A 171 14.45 -9.43 1.21
CA SER A 171 14.99 -10.55 1.97
C SER A 171 14.32 -11.85 1.54
N ASP A 172 15.03 -12.99 1.74
CA ASP A 172 14.42 -14.30 1.58
C ASP A 172 13.36 -14.52 2.68
N THR A 173 12.14 -14.10 2.41
CA THR A 173 10.97 -14.30 3.30
C THR A 173 10.42 -15.71 3.23
N GLY A 174 10.99 -16.59 2.42
CA GLY A 174 10.56 -17.98 2.26
C GLY A 174 9.26 -18.12 1.48
N ASN A 175 8.55 -19.23 1.73
CA ASN A 175 7.30 -19.52 1.05
C ASN A 175 6.17 -18.59 1.49
N ARG A 176 5.16 -18.41 0.63
CA ARG A 176 3.88 -17.78 0.95
C ARG A 176 3.01 -18.81 1.68
N VAL A 177 2.76 -18.62 2.99
CA VAL A 177 2.10 -19.61 3.84
C VAL A 177 0.62 -19.32 4.07
N ALA A 178 0.19 -18.09 3.87
CA ALA A 178 -1.23 -17.72 3.87
C ALA A 178 -1.50 -16.62 2.85
N CYS A 179 -2.69 -16.64 2.25
CA CYS A 179 -3.16 -15.64 1.32
C CYS A 179 -4.62 -15.26 1.62
N GLY A 180 -4.94 -13.99 1.51
CA GLY A 180 -6.31 -13.48 1.59
C GLY A 180 -6.54 -12.34 0.61
N ILE A 181 -7.57 -12.44 -0.23
CA ILE A 181 -7.97 -11.35 -1.12
C ILE A 181 -8.63 -10.25 -0.28
N ILE A 182 -8.15 -9.02 -0.41
CA ILE A 182 -8.72 -7.88 0.32
C ILE A 182 -10.01 -7.42 -0.38
N ARG A 183 -11.11 -7.35 0.38
CA ARG A 183 -12.44 -6.97 -0.14
C ARG A 183 -13.05 -5.87 0.71
N PRO A 184 -13.80 -4.93 0.13
CA PRO A 184 -14.61 -3.99 0.89
C PRO A 184 -15.57 -4.72 1.83
N ALA A 185 -15.70 -4.24 3.09
CA ALA A 185 -16.56 -4.79 4.13
C ALA A 185 -17.83 -3.93 4.35
#